data_28660710c05884c418032f75910258b6
#
_entry.id   28660710c05884c418032f75910258b6
#
_cell.length_a   1.000
_cell.length_b   1.000
_cell.length_c   1.000
_cell.angle_alpha   90.00
_cell.angle_beta   90.00
_cell.angle_gamma   90.00
#
_symmetry.space_group_name_H-M   'P 1'
#
loop_
_entity.id
_entity.type
_entity.pdbx_description
1 polymer ?
#
loop_
_entity_poly.entity_id
_entity_poly.type
_entity_poly.pdbx_seq_one_letter_code
_entity_poly.pdbx_strand_id
1 'polypeptide(L)'
;MAEKKMIIDGVSCPFTTERNVLEVARNNGIDIPSLCYCENLSIYGGCRLCLVENDRGKMDAACSMQPRDGMVVNTHTKQVLDSRRTTLQLLMSSHRADCLTCDQSGRCKLQEYARRYHVDEHRFEPNTYCTEPMDLSSPSIVRDPSKCILCGLCVRTCAEIQNIGAVDFSGRGKKAHISADFGKTLKDTDCVGCGQCAAVCPTGAITIRNETEKFWSMLQDQTRKVVVQYAPSVRVGMAERFGLPANEPCTGKLVAALRRLGADVVYDTNLTADLTIMEESAEFLEKVKTGAKLPMFTSCCPGWIQHVENRHPQLMPQVSTCGSPMAMFGSLIRKQFAGENVYSVAIMPCTGKKFEAARPELEKDGERLVDLVITTSELCDMIEEAGINFAALPDEEPDAPLGDYTGAGVIFGVTGGVTEAVIRRVLDDASPNTLQTIAECGVRGLEGTKAFSVTAGDLTIRIAVVNGLANADRLIAKVESGEEQFDFIEVMACPNGCIGGGGQPPACNKRKAERAEAIFKADAACALRIPQQNPDLSYVYDNLLKGRAHELLHIHYPAHGDHA
;
A
#
# COMPACT_ATOMS: atom_id res chain seq x y z
N MET A 1 -15.23 31.65 -2.20
CA MET A 1 -16.37 31.35 -3.11
C MET A 1 -17.62 31.24 -2.24
N ALA A 2 -18.81 31.72 -2.69
CA ALA A 2 -20.04 31.54 -1.94
C ALA A 2 -20.32 30.04 -1.79
N GLU A 3 -20.67 29.61 -0.58
CA GLU A 3 -21.02 28.22 -0.28
C GLU A 3 -22.33 27.87 -1.01
N LYS A 4 -22.25 26.94 -1.96
CA LYS A 4 -23.41 26.40 -2.67
C LYS A 4 -24.07 25.30 -1.83
N LYS A 5 -25.40 25.14 -1.98
CA LYS A 5 -26.17 24.15 -1.22
C LYS A 5 -27.09 23.37 -2.14
N MET A 6 -27.19 22.08 -1.92
CA MET A 6 -28.24 21.24 -2.53
C MET A 6 -29.06 20.55 -1.43
N ILE A 7 -30.19 20.00 -1.78
CA ILE A 7 -31.07 19.29 -0.85
C ILE A 7 -31.04 17.80 -1.17
N ILE A 8 -30.64 16.99 -0.21
CA ILE A 8 -30.67 15.53 -0.31
C ILE A 8 -31.58 14.98 0.78
N ASP A 9 -32.67 14.33 0.39
CA ASP A 9 -33.68 13.77 1.32
C ASP A 9 -34.22 14.83 2.31
N GLY A 10 -34.39 16.09 1.87
CA GLY A 10 -34.82 17.20 2.69
C GLY A 10 -33.73 17.86 3.54
N VAL A 11 -32.50 17.32 3.55
CA VAL A 11 -31.36 17.87 4.29
C VAL A 11 -30.58 18.83 3.39
N SER A 12 -30.27 20.04 3.90
CA SER A 12 -29.43 21.01 3.20
C SER A 12 -27.97 20.61 3.29
N CYS A 13 -27.37 20.26 2.16
CA CYS A 13 -25.99 19.77 2.03
C CYS A 13 -25.12 20.83 1.35
N PRO A 14 -24.22 21.50 2.08
CA PRO A 14 -23.26 22.43 1.48
C PRO A 14 -22.23 21.68 0.63
N PHE A 15 -21.74 22.35 -0.43
CA PHE A 15 -20.67 21.81 -1.27
C PHE A 15 -19.83 22.94 -1.87
N THR A 16 -18.58 22.63 -2.26
CA THR A 16 -17.64 23.61 -2.84
C THR A 16 -16.98 23.09 -4.11
N THR A 17 -16.26 21.99 -4.00
CA THR A 17 -15.40 21.41 -5.07
C THR A 17 -15.75 19.97 -5.44
N GLU A 18 -16.79 19.41 -4.82
CA GLU A 18 -17.23 18.05 -5.07
C GLU A 18 -17.58 17.84 -6.55
N ARG A 19 -17.04 16.76 -7.13
CA ARG A 19 -17.18 16.45 -8.56
C ARG A 19 -18.59 15.97 -8.93
N ASN A 20 -19.32 15.41 -7.96
CA ASN A 20 -20.62 14.80 -8.20
C ASN A 20 -21.48 14.72 -6.91
N VAL A 21 -22.77 14.43 -7.09
CA VAL A 21 -23.74 14.32 -6.00
C VAL A 21 -23.39 13.24 -4.98
N LEU A 22 -22.72 12.15 -5.41
CA LEU A 22 -22.29 11.09 -4.49
C LEU A 22 -21.23 11.59 -3.49
N GLU A 23 -20.29 12.44 -3.94
CA GLU A 23 -19.30 13.06 -3.05
C GLU A 23 -19.98 14.03 -2.07
N VAL A 24 -20.89 14.88 -2.55
CA VAL A 24 -21.65 15.78 -1.68
C VAL A 24 -22.40 15.00 -0.60
N ALA A 25 -23.09 13.93 -0.98
CA ALA A 25 -23.82 13.09 -0.03
C ALA A 25 -22.88 12.51 1.06
N ARG A 26 -21.75 11.93 0.65
CA ARG A 26 -20.77 11.32 1.57
C ARG A 26 -20.15 12.33 2.54
N ASN A 27 -19.79 13.53 2.03
CA ASN A 27 -19.23 14.59 2.86
C ASN A 27 -20.24 15.13 3.89
N ASN A 28 -21.54 14.99 3.60
CA ASN A 28 -22.62 15.36 4.51
C ASN A 28 -23.20 14.16 5.30
N GLY A 29 -22.51 13.02 5.36
CA GLY A 29 -22.90 11.86 6.14
C GLY A 29 -24.06 11.03 5.58
N ILE A 30 -24.44 11.26 4.31
CA ILE A 30 -25.50 10.52 3.62
C ILE A 30 -24.88 9.40 2.79
N ASP A 31 -25.19 8.15 3.13
CA ASP A 31 -24.62 6.98 2.47
C ASP A 31 -25.46 6.55 1.25
N ILE A 32 -24.99 6.90 0.08
CA ILE A 32 -25.49 6.39 -1.20
C ILE A 32 -24.61 5.22 -1.65
N PRO A 33 -25.19 4.00 -1.85
CA PRO A 33 -24.42 2.81 -2.19
C PRO A 33 -23.76 2.90 -3.56
N SER A 34 -22.53 2.40 -3.68
CA SER A 34 -21.83 2.29 -4.97
C SER A 34 -20.81 1.18 -4.94
N LEU A 35 -20.63 0.48 -6.08
CA LEU A 35 -19.65 -0.61 -6.25
C LEU A 35 -18.56 -0.30 -7.29
N CYS A 36 -18.71 0.75 -8.10
CA CYS A 36 -17.76 1.10 -9.16
C CYS A 36 -17.13 2.49 -9.01
N TYR A 37 -17.42 3.19 -7.91
CA TYR A 37 -16.93 4.54 -7.68
C TYR A 37 -15.76 4.55 -6.68
N CYS A 38 -14.69 5.23 -7.07
CA CYS A 38 -13.56 5.57 -6.22
C CYS A 38 -13.17 7.02 -6.47
N GLU A 39 -12.94 7.80 -5.42
CA GLU A 39 -12.65 9.24 -5.49
C GLU A 39 -11.38 9.59 -6.29
N ASN A 40 -10.41 8.67 -6.37
CA ASN A 40 -9.14 8.88 -7.06
C ASN A 40 -9.14 8.37 -8.52
N LEU A 41 -10.28 7.89 -9.01
CA LEU A 41 -10.42 7.34 -10.36
C LEU A 41 -11.41 8.13 -11.20
N SER A 42 -11.35 7.94 -12.51
CA SER A 42 -12.34 8.42 -13.46
C SER A 42 -13.74 7.88 -13.12
N ILE A 43 -14.79 8.58 -13.52
CA ILE A 43 -16.18 8.18 -13.30
C ILE A 43 -16.56 7.11 -14.33
N TYR A 44 -16.98 5.92 -13.85
CA TYR A 44 -17.37 4.81 -14.71
C TYR A 44 -18.91 4.69 -14.85
N GLY A 45 -19.65 4.82 -13.75
CA GLY A 45 -21.12 4.77 -13.74
C GLY A 45 -21.72 3.40 -14.07
N GLY A 46 -20.93 2.32 -14.11
CA GLY A 46 -21.33 1.00 -14.61
C GLY A 46 -22.23 0.20 -13.67
N CYS A 47 -22.05 0.29 -12.35
CA CYS A 47 -22.81 -0.54 -11.41
C CYS A 47 -24.27 -0.09 -11.22
N ARG A 48 -24.62 1.13 -11.55
CA ARG A 48 -25.98 1.72 -11.44
C ARG A 48 -26.63 1.63 -10.05
N LEU A 49 -25.83 1.38 -8.99
CA LEU A 49 -26.36 1.24 -7.63
C LEU A 49 -26.60 2.59 -6.95
N CYS A 50 -25.88 3.62 -7.34
CA CYS A 50 -25.96 4.97 -6.78
C CYS A 50 -27.11 5.84 -7.38
N LEU A 51 -28.16 5.21 -7.91
CA LEU A 51 -29.31 5.95 -8.45
C LEU A 51 -29.97 6.80 -7.36
N VAL A 52 -30.33 8.03 -7.75
CA VAL A 52 -31.13 8.98 -6.97
C VAL A 52 -32.24 9.53 -7.86
N GLU A 53 -33.34 9.98 -7.26
CA GLU A 53 -34.48 10.57 -7.97
C GLU A 53 -34.45 12.08 -7.78
N ASN A 54 -34.57 12.84 -8.87
CA ASN A 54 -34.66 14.30 -8.80
C ASN A 54 -36.10 14.77 -8.55
N ASP A 55 -36.29 16.08 -8.40
CA ASP A 55 -37.58 16.76 -8.17
C ASP A 55 -38.64 16.51 -9.26
N ARG A 56 -38.22 16.03 -10.46
CA ARG A 56 -39.09 15.68 -11.59
C ARG A 56 -39.39 14.21 -11.72
N GLY A 57 -39.02 13.39 -10.72
CA GLY A 57 -39.22 11.95 -10.75
C GLY A 57 -38.27 11.19 -11.67
N LYS A 58 -37.22 11.85 -12.21
CA LYS A 58 -36.22 11.19 -13.07
C LYS A 58 -35.09 10.61 -12.23
N MET A 59 -34.71 9.37 -12.51
CA MET A 59 -33.57 8.73 -11.87
C MET A 59 -32.29 8.91 -12.66
N ASP A 60 -31.23 9.33 -11.97
CA ASP A 60 -29.87 9.45 -12.51
C ASP A 60 -28.84 8.90 -11.50
N ALA A 61 -27.64 8.56 -12.00
CA ALA A 61 -26.58 8.05 -11.15
C ALA A 61 -25.85 9.19 -10.43
N ALA A 62 -25.90 9.23 -9.11
CA ALA A 62 -25.28 10.26 -8.28
C ALA A 62 -23.77 10.44 -8.54
N CYS A 63 -23.06 9.35 -8.89
CA CYS A 63 -21.62 9.41 -9.19
C CYS A 63 -21.26 10.17 -10.47
N SER A 64 -22.20 10.35 -11.40
CA SER A 64 -22.01 11.09 -12.66
C SER A 64 -22.81 12.39 -12.74
N MET A 65 -23.61 12.69 -11.72
CA MET A 65 -24.44 13.89 -11.66
C MET A 65 -23.65 15.04 -11.01
N GLN A 66 -23.44 16.12 -11.76
CA GLN A 66 -22.79 17.33 -11.21
C GLN A 66 -23.71 18.04 -10.22
N PRO A 67 -23.24 18.41 -9.02
CA PRO A 67 -24.04 19.15 -8.05
C PRO A 67 -24.31 20.59 -8.55
N ARG A 68 -25.51 21.10 -8.26
CA ARG A 68 -25.93 22.48 -8.61
C ARG A 68 -26.58 23.09 -7.40
N ASP A 69 -26.41 24.42 -7.27
CA ASP A 69 -27.06 25.16 -6.21
C ASP A 69 -28.59 25.04 -6.32
N GLY A 70 -29.25 24.79 -5.19
CA GLY A 70 -30.69 24.55 -5.12
C GLY A 70 -31.20 23.21 -5.70
N MET A 71 -30.31 22.32 -6.16
CA MET A 71 -30.69 20.98 -6.65
C MET A 71 -31.33 20.14 -5.55
N VAL A 72 -32.43 19.45 -5.89
CA VAL A 72 -33.13 18.53 -4.96
C VAL A 72 -33.04 17.11 -5.49
N VAL A 73 -32.60 16.18 -4.64
CA VAL A 73 -32.57 14.73 -4.93
C VAL A 73 -33.03 13.91 -3.73
N ASN A 74 -33.65 12.75 -4.03
CA ASN A 74 -34.11 11.79 -3.05
C ASN A 74 -33.41 10.46 -3.23
N THR A 75 -32.93 9.86 -2.14
CA THR A 75 -32.08 8.65 -2.17
C THR A 75 -32.85 7.39 -1.79
N HIS A 76 -34.09 7.46 -1.30
CA HIS A 76 -34.82 6.34 -0.73
C HIS A 76 -36.31 6.28 -1.15
N THR A 77 -36.66 6.86 -2.32
CA THR A 77 -38.01 6.66 -2.86
C THR A 77 -38.23 5.18 -3.20
N LYS A 78 -39.51 4.75 -3.26
CA LYS A 78 -39.84 3.37 -3.63
C LYS A 78 -39.17 2.96 -4.95
N GLN A 79 -39.19 3.84 -5.94
CA GLN A 79 -38.58 3.60 -7.26
C GLN A 79 -37.06 3.41 -7.17
N VAL A 80 -36.36 4.22 -6.38
CA VAL A 80 -34.91 4.10 -6.13
C VAL A 80 -34.60 2.79 -5.44
N LEU A 81 -35.34 2.41 -4.38
CA LEU A 81 -35.12 1.18 -3.63
C LEU A 81 -35.36 -0.08 -4.49
N ASP A 82 -36.44 -0.09 -5.28
CA ASP A 82 -36.77 -1.20 -6.19
C ASP A 82 -35.70 -1.36 -7.29
N SER A 83 -35.18 -0.25 -7.81
CA SER A 83 -34.10 -0.26 -8.78
C SER A 83 -32.78 -0.79 -8.20
N ARG A 84 -32.44 -0.42 -6.96
CA ARG A 84 -31.27 -0.97 -6.26
C ARG A 84 -31.37 -2.46 -6.01
N ARG A 85 -32.53 -2.95 -5.57
CA ARG A 85 -32.78 -4.40 -5.41
C ARG A 85 -32.61 -5.14 -6.72
N THR A 86 -33.22 -4.64 -7.79
CA THR A 86 -33.10 -5.25 -9.13
C THR A 86 -31.66 -5.26 -9.61
N THR A 87 -30.93 -4.18 -9.41
CA THR A 87 -29.51 -4.07 -9.78
C THR A 87 -28.66 -5.09 -9.01
N LEU A 88 -28.88 -5.21 -7.70
CA LEU A 88 -28.16 -6.20 -6.88
C LEU A 88 -28.48 -7.63 -7.31
N GLN A 89 -29.76 -7.95 -7.59
CA GLN A 89 -30.17 -9.26 -8.11
C GLN A 89 -29.47 -9.61 -9.43
N LEU A 90 -29.35 -8.62 -10.35
CA LEU A 90 -28.62 -8.79 -11.61
C LEU A 90 -27.12 -9.04 -11.39
N LEU A 91 -26.49 -8.29 -10.47
CA LEU A 91 -25.08 -8.51 -10.12
C LEU A 91 -24.85 -9.89 -9.49
N MET A 92 -25.73 -10.29 -8.59
CA MET A 92 -25.65 -11.60 -7.93
C MET A 92 -25.88 -12.76 -8.90
N SER A 93 -26.72 -12.60 -9.93
CA SER A 93 -26.95 -13.66 -10.93
C SER A 93 -25.70 -14.02 -11.74
N SER A 94 -24.70 -13.15 -11.79
CA SER A 94 -23.42 -13.36 -12.48
C SER A 94 -22.24 -13.54 -11.52
N HIS A 95 -22.50 -13.62 -10.21
CA HIS A 95 -21.49 -13.73 -9.16
C HIS A 95 -21.61 -15.09 -8.47
N ARG A 96 -20.50 -15.81 -8.35
CA ARG A 96 -20.45 -17.04 -7.56
C ARG A 96 -20.53 -16.73 -6.07
N ALA A 97 -21.72 -16.94 -5.49
CA ALA A 97 -22.04 -16.56 -4.12
C ALA A 97 -21.73 -17.67 -3.08
N ASP A 98 -20.47 -18.13 -3.04
CA ASP A 98 -19.95 -19.06 -2.03
C ASP A 98 -19.43 -18.33 -0.77
N CYS A 99 -20.24 -17.44 -0.21
CA CYS A 99 -19.83 -16.49 0.82
C CYS A 99 -19.20 -17.12 2.06
N LEU A 100 -19.61 -18.32 2.46
CA LEU A 100 -19.11 -18.98 3.68
C LEU A 100 -17.63 -19.40 3.57
N THR A 101 -17.12 -19.60 2.35
CA THR A 101 -15.74 -20.00 2.06
C THR A 101 -14.95 -18.91 1.33
N CYS A 102 -15.51 -17.72 1.21
CA CYS A 102 -14.90 -16.62 0.50
C CYS A 102 -14.00 -15.78 1.43
N ASP A 103 -12.76 -15.50 1.03
CA ASP A 103 -11.80 -14.66 1.79
C ASP A 103 -12.31 -13.24 2.08
N GLN A 104 -13.32 -12.77 1.32
CA GLN A 104 -13.97 -11.47 1.54
C GLN A 104 -15.27 -11.57 2.35
N SER A 105 -15.61 -12.72 2.90
CA SER A 105 -16.80 -12.85 3.74
C SER A 105 -16.77 -11.86 4.90
N GLY A 106 -17.91 -11.21 5.17
CA GLY A 106 -18.00 -10.14 6.18
C GLY A 106 -17.40 -8.77 5.77
N ARG A 107 -16.57 -8.71 4.73
CA ARG A 107 -15.93 -7.48 4.23
C ARG A 107 -16.36 -7.12 2.80
N CYS A 108 -17.10 -8.00 2.13
CA CYS A 108 -17.57 -7.84 0.76
C CYS A 108 -18.69 -6.80 0.66
N LYS A 109 -18.49 -5.76 -0.15
CA LYS A 109 -19.50 -4.70 -0.37
C LYS A 109 -20.76 -5.21 -1.06
N LEU A 110 -20.64 -6.21 -1.94
CA LEU A 110 -21.80 -6.84 -2.56
C LEU A 110 -22.65 -7.57 -1.51
N GLN A 111 -22.02 -8.34 -0.61
CA GLN A 111 -22.69 -9.03 0.50
C GLN A 111 -23.35 -8.04 1.46
N GLU A 112 -22.66 -6.96 1.83
CA GLU A 112 -23.19 -5.89 2.68
C GLU A 112 -24.46 -5.28 2.09
N TYR A 113 -24.44 -4.91 0.80
CA TYR A 113 -25.59 -4.31 0.14
C TYR A 113 -26.71 -5.31 -0.14
N ALA A 114 -26.42 -6.56 -0.47
CA ALA A 114 -27.43 -7.60 -0.61
C ALA A 114 -28.22 -7.75 0.69
N ARG A 115 -27.52 -7.80 1.84
CA ARG A 115 -28.17 -7.84 3.17
C ARG A 115 -28.94 -6.55 3.47
N ARG A 116 -28.36 -5.38 3.23
CA ARG A 116 -28.97 -4.05 3.51
C ARG A 116 -30.30 -3.85 2.75
N TYR A 117 -30.39 -4.34 1.51
CA TYR A 117 -31.56 -4.20 0.67
C TYR A 117 -32.46 -5.45 0.66
N HIS A 118 -32.21 -6.41 1.54
CA HIS A 118 -32.97 -7.65 1.67
C HIS A 118 -33.10 -8.40 0.33
N VAL A 119 -31.95 -8.59 -0.35
CA VAL A 119 -31.87 -9.34 -1.61
C VAL A 119 -31.57 -10.79 -1.26
N ASP A 120 -32.63 -11.56 -1.01
CA ASP A 120 -32.58 -12.96 -0.57
C ASP A 120 -33.07 -13.96 -1.66
N GLU A 121 -33.73 -13.47 -2.72
CA GLU A 121 -34.23 -14.29 -3.80
C GLU A 121 -33.48 -14.07 -5.11
N HIS A 122 -33.12 -15.13 -5.78
CA HIS A 122 -32.59 -15.14 -7.13
C HIS A 122 -33.72 -14.93 -8.14
N ARG A 123 -34.13 -13.68 -8.35
CA ARG A 123 -35.16 -13.31 -9.35
C ARG A 123 -34.75 -13.68 -10.77
N PHE A 124 -33.45 -13.66 -11.03
CA PHE A 124 -32.88 -13.96 -12.35
C PHE A 124 -32.18 -15.31 -12.28
N GLU A 125 -32.40 -16.14 -13.30
CA GLU A 125 -31.65 -17.38 -13.46
C GLU A 125 -30.13 -17.09 -13.37
N PRO A 126 -29.38 -17.96 -12.68
CA PRO A 126 -27.94 -17.81 -12.60
C PRO A 126 -27.37 -17.69 -14.01
N ASN A 127 -26.79 -16.55 -14.30
CA ASN A 127 -26.06 -16.37 -15.55
C ASN A 127 -24.82 -17.28 -15.48
N THR A 128 -24.31 -17.69 -16.63
CA THR A 128 -23.03 -18.41 -16.66
C THR A 128 -21.97 -17.52 -16.01
N TYR A 129 -21.46 -17.94 -14.84
CA TYR A 129 -20.29 -17.31 -14.23
C TYR A 129 -19.14 -17.32 -15.23
N CYS A 130 -18.20 -16.40 -15.09
CA CYS A 130 -16.95 -16.52 -15.80
C CYS A 130 -16.30 -17.86 -15.43
N THR A 131 -16.09 -18.72 -16.43
CA THR A 131 -15.51 -20.08 -16.26
C THR A 131 -13.99 -20.06 -16.38
N GLU A 132 -13.37 -18.88 -16.56
CA GLU A 132 -11.92 -18.75 -16.54
C GLU A 132 -11.38 -19.28 -15.21
N PRO A 133 -10.26 -20.03 -15.24
CA PRO A 133 -9.66 -20.55 -14.02
C PRO A 133 -9.18 -19.44 -13.11
N MET A 134 -9.11 -19.73 -11.83
CA MET A 134 -8.49 -18.87 -10.84
C MET A 134 -6.98 -18.70 -11.19
N ASP A 135 -6.52 -17.45 -11.22
CA ASP A 135 -5.11 -17.14 -11.48
C ASP A 135 -4.35 -17.04 -10.15
N LEU A 136 -3.50 -18.03 -9.92
CA LEU A 136 -2.62 -18.17 -8.76
C LEU A 136 -1.15 -17.91 -9.11
N SER A 137 -0.85 -17.38 -10.29
CA SER A 137 0.52 -17.22 -10.78
C SER A 137 1.31 -16.14 -10.05
N SER A 138 0.64 -15.08 -9.57
CA SER A 138 1.28 -14.00 -8.83
C SER A 138 1.56 -14.40 -7.38
N PRO A 139 2.76 -14.11 -6.84
CA PRO A 139 3.04 -14.30 -5.42
C PRO A 139 2.31 -13.28 -4.52
N SER A 140 1.79 -12.19 -5.10
CA SER A 140 1.23 -11.05 -4.37
C SER A 140 -0.28 -11.09 -4.24
N ILE A 141 -0.98 -11.48 -5.29
CA ILE A 141 -2.46 -11.43 -5.39
C ILE A 141 -3.01 -12.69 -6.07
N VAL A 142 -4.27 -12.97 -5.77
CA VAL A 142 -5.07 -14.03 -6.40
C VAL A 142 -6.22 -13.38 -7.18
N ARG A 143 -6.54 -13.89 -8.36
CA ARG A 143 -7.66 -13.45 -9.17
C ARG A 143 -8.64 -14.59 -9.42
N ASP A 144 -9.87 -14.42 -8.93
CA ASP A 144 -11.00 -15.34 -9.16
C ASP A 144 -12.05 -14.66 -10.06
N PRO A 145 -12.05 -14.93 -11.37
CA PRO A 145 -13.00 -14.31 -12.31
C PRO A 145 -14.46 -14.65 -12.01
N SER A 146 -14.75 -15.77 -11.36
CA SER A 146 -16.13 -16.19 -11.03
C SER A 146 -16.82 -15.26 -10.02
N LYS A 147 -16.05 -14.48 -9.26
CA LYS A 147 -16.53 -13.51 -8.26
C LYS A 147 -16.56 -12.07 -8.79
N CYS A 148 -16.23 -11.87 -10.07
CA CYS A 148 -16.14 -10.55 -10.66
C CYS A 148 -17.51 -9.99 -11.03
N ILE A 149 -17.79 -8.74 -10.63
CA ILE A 149 -19.02 -7.99 -10.97
C ILE A 149 -18.81 -6.93 -12.06
N LEU A 150 -17.69 -6.96 -12.76
CA LEU A 150 -17.35 -6.05 -13.87
C LEU A 150 -17.41 -4.55 -13.49
N CYS A 151 -17.10 -4.21 -12.27
CA CYS A 151 -17.12 -2.82 -11.79
C CYS A 151 -16.01 -1.94 -12.37
N GLY A 152 -14.97 -2.53 -12.95
CA GLY A 152 -13.85 -1.84 -13.59
C GLY A 152 -12.90 -1.07 -12.65
N LEU A 153 -13.01 -1.22 -11.32
CA LEU A 153 -12.13 -0.53 -10.38
C LEU A 153 -10.68 -0.98 -10.54
N CYS A 154 -10.43 -2.29 -10.63
CA CYS A 154 -9.08 -2.85 -10.80
C CYS A 154 -8.43 -2.40 -12.11
N VAL A 155 -9.18 -2.39 -13.22
CA VAL A 155 -8.70 -1.94 -14.54
C VAL A 155 -8.26 -0.48 -14.46
N ARG A 156 -9.14 0.40 -13.98
CA ARG A 156 -8.83 1.83 -13.88
C ARG A 156 -7.71 2.12 -12.89
N THR A 157 -7.65 1.42 -11.76
CA THR A 157 -6.54 1.57 -10.82
C THR A 157 -5.21 1.18 -11.47
N CYS A 158 -5.19 0.06 -12.20
CA CYS A 158 -3.99 -0.40 -12.88
C CYS A 158 -3.56 0.54 -14.02
N ALA A 159 -4.52 1.10 -14.75
CA ALA A 159 -4.25 2.02 -15.87
C ALA A 159 -3.99 3.46 -15.41
N GLU A 160 -4.86 4.04 -14.56
CA GLU A 160 -4.83 5.48 -14.25
C GLU A 160 -3.85 5.85 -13.14
N ILE A 161 -3.69 4.97 -12.13
CA ILE A 161 -2.81 5.21 -10.96
C ILE A 161 -1.43 4.59 -11.17
N GLN A 162 -1.38 3.37 -11.73
CA GLN A 162 -0.14 2.63 -11.89
C GLN A 162 0.45 2.70 -13.30
N ASN A 163 -0.34 3.11 -14.29
CA ASN A 163 0.06 3.13 -15.70
C ASN A 163 0.61 1.78 -16.21
N ILE A 164 0.19 0.66 -15.61
CA ILE A 164 0.67 -0.69 -15.97
C ILE A 164 -0.26 -1.34 -16.99
N GLY A 165 -1.58 -1.35 -16.74
CA GLY A 165 -2.55 -1.97 -17.62
C GLY A 165 -2.48 -3.50 -17.63
N ALA A 166 -2.01 -4.15 -16.57
CA ALA A 166 -1.88 -5.61 -16.49
C ALA A 166 -3.21 -6.36 -16.53
N VAL A 167 -4.33 -5.70 -16.31
CA VAL A 167 -5.69 -6.26 -16.37
C VAL A 167 -6.60 -5.31 -17.12
N ASP A 168 -7.47 -5.86 -17.99
CA ASP A 168 -8.45 -5.09 -18.75
C ASP A 168 -9.71 -5.92 -19.05
N PHE A 169 -10.73 -5.26 -19.61
CA PHE A 169 -11.95 -5.91 -20.07
C PHE A 169 -11.67 -6.76 -21.31
N SER A 170 -12.10 -8.01 -21.28
CA SER A 170 -12.02 -8.96 -22.37
C SER A 170 -13.41 -9.51 -22.71
N GLY A 171 -13.62 -9.91 -23.95
CA GLY A 171 -14.89 -10.45 -24.43
C GLY A 171 -16.00 -9.40 -24.57
N ARG A 172 -17.21 -9.85 -24.88
CA ARG A 172 -18.40 -8.99 -25.07
C ARG A 172 -19.67 -9.67 -24.56
N GLY A 173 -20.66 -8.88 -24.13
CA GLY A 173 -21.95 -9.38 -23.65
C GLY A 173 -21.77 -10.35 -22.49
N LYS A 174 -22.37 -11.54 -22.57
CA LYS A 174 -22.28 -12.58 -21.54
C LYS A 174 -20.86 -13.15 -21.34
N LYS A 175 -19.97 -12.96 -22.30
CA LYS A 175 -18.58 -13.41 -22.23
C LYS A 175 -17.63 -12.32 -21.74
N ALA A 176 -18.16 -11.13 -21.39
CA ALA A 176 -17.33 -10.07 -20.84
C ALA A 176 -16.76 -10.49 -19.48
N HIS A 177 -15.46 -10.33 -19.30
CA HIS A 177 -14.74 -10.62 -18.05
C HIS A 177 -13.53 -9.71 -17.94
N ILE A 178 -12.92 -9.64 -16.78
CA ILE A 178 -11.63 -9.01 -16.59
C ILE A 178 -10.56 -10.10 -16.75
N SER A 179 -9.57 -9.87 -17.58
CA SER A 179 -8.43 -10.77 -17.77
C SER A 179 -7.11 -10.04 -17.68
N ALA A 180 -6.05 -10.77 -17.47
CA ALA A 180 -4.70 -10.32 -17.83
C ALA A 180 -4.56 -10.31 -19.36
N ASP A 181 -3.49 -9.69 -19.86
CA ASP A 181 -3.25 -9.47 -21.29
C ASP A 181 -3.44 -10.75 -22.14
N PHE A 182 -4.39 -10.70 -23.08
CA PHE A 182 -4.69 -11.77 -24.06
C PHE A 182 -4.72 -13.21 -23.52
N GLY A 183 -5.24 -13.42 -22.32
CA GLY A 183 -5.32 -14.75 -21.70
C GLY A 183 -4.02 -15.23 -21.06
N LYS A 184 -3.02 -14.37 -20.91
CA LYS A 184 -1.83 -14.62 -20.09
C LYS A 184 -2.20 -14.70 -18.61
N THR A 185 -1.31 -15.25 -17.81
CA THR A 185 -1.39 -15.17 -16.36
C THR A 185 -0.80 -13.83 -15.88
N LEU A 186 -1.11 -13.42 -14.66
CA LEU A 186 -0.54 -12.18 -14.09
C LEU A 186 1.00 -12.19 -14.06
N LYS A 187 1.60 -13.36 -13.86
CA LYS A 187 3.05 -13.54 -13.86
C LYS A 187 3.70 -13.18 -15.21
N ASP A 188 2.95 -13.39 -16.30
CA ASP A 188 3.45 -13.18 -17.66
C ASP A 188 3.17 -11.76 -18.19
N THR A 189 2.75 -10.85 -17.31
CA THR A 189 2.47 -9.43 -17.63
C THR A 189 3.44 -8.52 -16.88
N ASP A 190 3.39 -7.20 -17.21
CA ASP A 190 4.16 -6.17 -16.47
C ASP A 190 3.64 -5.90 -15.04
N CYS A 191 2.84 -6.81 -14.48
CA CYS A 191 2.29 -6.64 -13.12
C CYS A 191 3.40 -6.51 -12.09
N VAL A 192 3.42 -5.39 -11.37
CA VAL A 192 4.43 -5.08 -10.33
C VAL A 192 4.05 -5.58 -8.93
N GLY A 193 3.01 -6.38 -8.81
CA GLY A 193 2.58 -6.97 -7.53
C GLY A 193 2.11 -5.96 -6.46
N CYS A 194 1.80 -4.71 -6.81
CA CYS A 194 1.49 -3.64 -5.85
C CYS A 194 0.20 -3.82 -5.04
N GLY A 195 -0.71 -4.72 -5.46
CA GLY A 195 -1.96 -5.04 -4.76
C GLY A 195 -3.02 -3.94 -4.76
N GLN A 196 -2.82 -2.81 -5.45
CA GLN A 196 -3.80 -1.72 -5.49
C GLN A 196 -5.13 -2.15 -6.11
N CYS A 197 -5.12 -3.08 -7.05
CA CYS A 197 -6.32 -3.70 -7.64
C CYS A 197 -7.11 -4.53 -6.61
N ALA A 198 -6.44 -5.24 -5.70
CA ALA A 198 -7.07 -5.96 -4.59
C ALA A 198 -7.68 -4.98 -3.56
N ALA A 199 -6.96 -3.91 -3.22
CA ALA A 199 -7.41 -2.90 -2.26
C ALA A 199 -8.70 -2.17 -2.69
N VAL A 200 -8.99 -2.08 -4.00
CA VAL A 200 -10.22 -1.44 -4.52
C VAL A 200 -11.30 -2.44 -4.93
N CYS A 201 -11.03 -3.75 -4.94
CA CYS A 201 -12.00 -4.75 -5.34
C CYS A 201 -13.14 -4.84 -4.33
N PRO A 202 -14.42 -4.60 -4.73
CA PRO A 202 -15.54 -4.62 -3.79
C PRO A 202 -16.04 -6.03 -3.45
N THR A 203 -15.48 -7.04 -4.10
CA THR A 203 -15.82 -8.45 -3.95
C THR A 203 -14.56 -9.31 -3.76
N GLY A 204 -14.69 -10.63 -3.68
CA GLY A 204 -13.55 -11.55 -3.63
C GLY A 204 -12.91 -11.89 -4.98
N ALA A 205 -13.13 -11.08 -6.03
CA ALA A 205 -12.60 -11.35 -7.36
C ALA A 205 -11.08 -11.11 -7.48
N ILE A 206 -10.54 -10.20 -6.70
CA ILE A 206 -9.09 -10.02 -6.53
C ILE A 206 -8.83 -9.86 -5.04
N THR A 207 -7.97 -10.72 -4.51
CA THR A 207 -7.59 -10.75 -3.10
C THR A 207 -6.06 -10.78 -2.95
N ILE A 208 -5.57 -10.49 -1.78
CA ILE A 208 -4.17 -10.72 -1.43
C ILE A 208 -3.94 -12.24 -1.42
N ARG A 209 -2.78 -12.70 -1.90
CA ARG A 209 -2.40 -14.10 -1.74
C ARG A 209 -2.22 -14.41 -0.25
N ASN A 210 -3.11 -15.23 0.28
CA ASN A 210 -3.11 -15.58 1.70
C ASN A 210 -2.00 -16.57 2.02
N GLU A 211 -1.15 -16.23 3.00
CA GLU A 211 -0.04 -17.06 3.47
C GLU A 211 -0.15 -17.34 5.00
N THR A 212 -1.30 -17.07 5.61
CA THR A 212 -1.50 -17.23 7.06
C THR A 212 -1.35 -18.67 7.52
N GLU A 213 -1.83 -19.65 6.76
CA GLU A 213 -1.68 -21.07 7.04
C GLU A 213 -0.20 -21.50 7.16
N LYS A 214 0.65 -20.96 6.27
CA LYS A 214 2.10 -21.22 6.36
C LYS A 214 2.68 -20.61 7.63
N PHE A 215 2.26 -19.41 7.98
CA PHE A 215 2.74 -18.77 9.21
C PHE A 215 2.29 -19.53 10.45
N TRP A 216 1.00 -19.93 10.54
CA TRP A 216 0.51 -20.79 11.62
C TRP A 216 1.30 -22.08 11.76
N SER A 217 1.63 -22.74 10.65
CA SER A 217 2.41 -23.97 10.66
C SER A 217 3.82 -23.74 11.23
N MET A 218 4.44 -22.59 10.92
CA MET A 218 5.79 -22.27 11.43
C MET A 218 5.77 -21.84 12.90
N LEU A 219 4.75 -21.11 13.36
CA LEU A 219 4.59 -20.75 14.76
C LEU A 219 4.40 -21.99 15.69
N GLN A 220 3.95 -23.12 15.13
CA GLN A 220 3.78 -24.38 15.85
C GLN A 220 4.99 -25.30 15.74
N ASP A 221 5.95 -25.02 14.86
CA ASP A 221 7.13 -25.85 14.63
C ASP A 221 8.22 -25.56 15.69
N GLN A 222 8.25 -26.38 16.74
CA GLN A 222 9.22 -26.26 17.84
C GLN A 222 10.69 -26.53 17.42
N THR A 223 10.94 -26.92 16.18
CA THR A 223 12.29 -27.17 15.67
C THR A 223 12.94 -25.93 15.08
N ARG A 224 12.19 -24.84 14.94
CA ARG A 224 12.62 -23.57 14.36
C ARG A 224 12.40 -22.42 15.32
N LYS A 225 13.29 -21.45 15.27
CA LYS A 225 13.10 -20.16 15.93
C LYS A 225 12.39 -19.21 14.94
N VAL A 226 11.21 -18.76 15.27
CA VAL A 226 10.45 -17.81 14.44
C VAL A 226 10.83 -16.38 14.82
N VAL A 227 11.55 -15.72 13.92
CA VAL A 227 11.99 -14.33 14.08
C VAL A 227 11.15 -13.44 13.17
N VAL A 228 10.44 -12.48 13.76
CA VAL A 228 9.50 -11.59 13.05
C VAL A 228 10.06 -10.17 13.02
N GLN A 229 10.04 -9.55 11.84
CA GLN A 229 10.22 -8.11 11.67
C GLN A 229 8.93 -7.44 11.20
N TYR A 230 8.62 -6.22 11.64
CA TYR A 230 7.44 -5.50 11.18
C TYR A 230 7.77 -4.09 10.67
N ALA A 231 7.16 -3.70 9.54
CA ALA A 231 7.45 -2.42 8.87
C ALA A 231 6.81 -1.21 9.59
N PRO A 232 7.37 0.00 9.39
CA PRO A 232 6.90 1.24 10.05
C PRO A 232 5.39 1.47 9.96
N SER A 233 4.77 1.31 8.78
CA SER A 233 3.35 1.61 8.60
C SER A 233 2.38 0.50 9.03
N VAL A 234 2.85 -0.66 9.49
CA VAL A 234 1.99 -1.70 10.07
C VAL A 234 1.30 -1.17 11.33
N ARG A 235 2.05 -0.47 12.22
CA ARG A 235 1.57 0.11 13.48
C ARG A 235 0.44 1.13 13.33
N VAL A 236 0.22 1.68 12.14
CA VAL A 236 -0.86 2.65 11.88
C VAL A 236 -1.98 2.07 11.02
N GLY A 237 -1.73 0.95 10.32
CA GLY A 237 -2.71 0.28 9.48
C GLY A 237 -3.70 -0.60 10.25
N MET A 238 -3.32 -1.08 11.43
CA MET A 238 -4.10 -2.01 12.24
C MET A 238 -5.15 -1.34 13.13
N ALA A 239 -4.87 -0.14 13.62
CA ALA A 239 -5.64 0.54 14.66
C ALA A 239 -7.16 0.52 14.40
N GLU A 240 -7.57 0.93 13.21
CA GLU A 240 -8.99 1.02 12.83
C GLU A 240 -9.71 -0.34 12.77
N ARG A 241 -8.98 -1.43 12.47
CA ARG A 241 -9.56 -2.78 12.43
C ARG A 241 -10.01 -3.24 13.82
N PHE A 242 -9.32 -2.78 14.85
CA PHE A 242 -9.56 -3.15 16.25
C PHE A 242 -10.24 -2.04 17.07
N GLY A 243 -10.85 -1.05 16.39
CA GLY A 243 -11.60 0.03 17.04
C GLY A 243 -10.74 1.05 17.78
N LEU A 244 -9.43 1.11 17.48
CA LEU A 244 -8.52 2.12 18.00
C LEU A 244 -8.51 3.38 17.12
N PRO A 245 -8.11 4.56 17.66
CA PRO A 245 -7.98 5.77 16.84
C PRO A 245 -6.97 5.59 15.70
N ALA A 246 -7.39 5.90 14.47
CA ALA A 246 -6.54 5.71 13.28
C ALA A 246 -5.35 6.69 13.21
N ASN A 247 -5.40 7.78 13.96
CA ASN A 247 -4.33 8.78 14.07
C ASN A 247 -3.40 8.56 15.27
N GLU A 248 -3.43 7.36 15.86
CA GLU A 248 -2.52 6.94 16.93
C GLU A 248 -1.79 5.65 16.54
N PRO A 249 -0.48 5.54 16.76
CA PRO A 249 0.26 4.30 16.52
C PRO A 249 -0.05 3.27 17.60
N CYS A 250 -0.09 1.98 17.23
CA CYS A 250 -0.33 0.87 18.14
C CYS A 250 0.89 -0.06 18.28
N THR A 251 2.09 0.50 18.31
CA THR A 251 3.37 -0.24 18.27
C THR A 251 3.49 -1.29 19.36
N GLY A 252 3.31 -0.91 20.63
CA GLY A 252 3.47 -1.85 21.74
C GLY A 252 2.45 -2.99 21.72
N LYS A 253 1.20 -2.70 21.32
CA LYS A 253 0.16 -3.74 21.15
C LYS A 253 0.47 -4.68 20.00
N LEU A 254 1.08 -4.19 18.92
CA LEU A 254 1.54 -5.00 17.80
C LEU A 254 2.60 -6.00 18.24
N VAL A 255 3.61 -5.57 19.01
CA VAL A 255 4.65 -6.44 19.57
C VAL A 255 4.02 -7.51 20.48
N ALA A 256 3.15 -7.09 21.40
CA ALA A 256 2.45 -8.01 22.30
C ALA A 256 1.60 -9.03 21.52
N ALA A 257 0.92 -8.62 20.45
CA ALA A 257 0.12 -9.52 19.62
C ALA A 257 1.00 -10.57 18.92
N LEU A 258 2.13 -10.18 18.33
CA LEU A 258 3.05 -11.10 17.66
C LEU A 258 3.61 -12.15 18.63
N ARG A 259 3.98 -11.75 19.84
CA ARG A 259 4.41 -12.70 20.89
C ARG A 259 3.27 -13.63 21.33
N ARG A 260 2.04 -13.12 21.45
CA ARG A 260 0.85 -13.95 21.76
C ARG A 260 0.52 -14.95 20.66
N LEU A 261 0.81 -14.64 19.40
CA LEU A 261 0.69 -15.58 18.28
C LEU A 261 1.76 -16.67 18.29
N GLY A 262 2.87 -16.46 19.01
CA GLY A 262 3.95 -17.45 19.18
C GLY A 262 5.27 -17.08 18.50
N ALA A 263 5.50 -15.82 18.14
CA ALA A 263 6.81 -15.38 17.66
C ALA A 263 7.85 -15.44 18.78
N ASP A 264 9.01 -16.04 18.52
CA ASP A 264 10.10 -16.17 19.50
C ASP A 264 10.87 -14.85 19.67
N VAL A 265 11.02 -14.08 18.58
CA VAL A 265 11.72 -12.81 18.58
C VAL A 265 10.96 -11.82 17.68
N VAL A 266 10.78 -10.60 18.15
CA VAL A 266 10.05 -9.55 17.44
C VAL A 266 10.90 -8.29 17.32
N TYR A 267 11.23 -7.90 16.08
CA TYR A 267 12.03 -6.74 15.75
C TYR A 267 11.26 -5.69 14.97
N ASP A 268 11.70 -4.44 15.09
CA ASP A 268 11.17 -3.31 14.33
C ASP A 268 12.04 -2.99 13.11
N THR A 269 11.50 -3.06 11.91
CA THR A 269 12.21 -2.75 10.67
C THR A 269 12.69 -1.27 10.61
N ASN A 270 12.29 -0.43 11.57
CA ASN A 270 12.80 0.94 11.68
C ASN A 270 14.33 1.00 11.86
N LEU A 271 14.93 0.03 12.56
CA LEU A 271 16.39 -0.09 12.66
C LEU A 271 17.05 -0.16 11.29
N THR A 272 16.54 -1.03 10.43
CA THR A 272 17.12 -1.17 9.09
C THR A 272 16.67 -0.10 8.13
N ALA A 273 15.60 0.64 8.43
CA ALA A 273 15.33 1.91 7.75
C ALA A 273 16.42 2.94 8.08
N ASP A 274 16.85 3.06 9.34
CA ASP A 274 18.01 3.89 9.71
C ASP A 274 19.28 3.42 8.98
N LEU A 275 19.52 2.11 8.91
CA LEU A 275 20.66 1.54 8.19
C LEU A 275 20.59 1.84 6.68
N THR A 276 19.42 1.73 6.07
CA THR A 276 19.21 2.10 4.65
C THR A 276 19.54 3.57 4.41
N ILE A 277 19.14 4.47 5.31
CA ILE A 277 19.47 5.90 5.20
C ILE A 277 20.98 6.10 5.24
N MET A 278 21.69 5.39 6.12
CA MET A 278 23.15 5.49 6.22
C MET A 278 23.84 5.08 4.91
N GLU A 279 23.45 3.95 4.34
CA GLU A 279 24.03 3.42 3.10
C GLU A 279 23.60 4.25 1.87
N GLU A 280 22.30 4.53 1.71
CA GLU A 280 21.76 5.24 0.55
C GLU A 280 22.23 6.69 0.47
N SER A 281 22.35 7.39 1.62
CA SER A 281 22.92 8.73 1.66
C SER A 281 24.43 8.74 1.34
N ALA A 282 25.17 7.71 1.77
CA ALA A 282 26.59 7.56 1.43
C ALA A 282 26.77 7.31 -0.08
N GLU A 283 25.97 6.42 -0.68
CA GLU A 283 25.95 6.17 -2.12
C GLU A 283 25.61 7.46 -2.91
N PHE A 284 24.59 8.20 -2.47
CA PHE A 284 24.22 9.47 -3.10
C PHE A 284 25.35 10.49 -3.08
N LEU A 285 25.98 10.72 -1.91
CA LEU A 285 27.09 11.66 -1.78
C LEU A 285 28.31 11.25 -2.59
N GLU A 286 28.57 9.95 -2.72
CA GLU A 286 29.64 9.44 -3.58
C GLU A 286 29.34 9.70 -5.06
N LYS A 287 28.10 9.44 -5.53
CA LYS A 287 27.68 9.77 -6.90
C LYS A 287 27.83 11.26 -7.21
N VAL A 288 27.47 12.14 -6.27
CA VAL A 288 27.67 13.60 -6.42
C VAL A 288 29.15 13.94 -6.53
N LYS A 289 30.01 13.40 -5.66
CA LYS A 289 31.46 13.68 -5.64
C LYS A 289 32.18 13.18 -6.89
N THR A 290 31.80 12.02 -7.40
CA THR A 290 32.41 11.37 -8.57
C THR A 290 31.88 11.91 -9.90
N GLY A 291 30.82 12.73 -9.88
CA GLY A 291 30.15 13.21 -11.09
C GLY A 291 29.40 12.11 -11.83
N ALA A 292 28.95 11.08 -11.13
CA ALA A 292 28.12 10.01 -11.71
C ALA A 292 26.78 10.57 -12.22
N LYS A 293 26.13 9.81 -13.12
CA LYS A 293 24.86 10.24 -13.71
C LYS A 293 23.76 10.35 -12.64
N LEU A 294 23.17 11.53 -12.52
CA LEU A 294 22.01 11.82 -11.69
C LEU A 294 20.74 11.94 -12.56
N PRO A 295 19.52 11.87 -12.00
CA PRO A 295 19.22 11.71 -10.58
C PRO A 295 19.51 10.31 -10.07
N MET A 296 19.75 10.15 -8.76
CA MET A 296 19.66 8.87 -8.08
C MET A 296 18.23 8.60 -7.65
N PHE A 297 17.71 7.42 -7.96
CA PHE A 297 16.39 6.95 -7.53
C PHE A 297 16.51 6.04 -6.31
N THR A 298 15.55 6.13 -5.37
CA THR A 298 15.47 5.20 -4.24
C THR A 298 15.14 3.77 -4.67
N SER A 299 15.51 2.76 -3.87
CA SER A 299 15.34 1.33 -4.18
C SER A 299 14.41 0.58 -3.24
N CYS A 300 13.93 1.17 -2.15
CA CYS A 300 13.19 0.47 -1.10
C CYS A 300 11.81 -0.06 -1.53
N CYS A 301 11.24 0.42 -2.65
CA CYS A 301 9.92 0.03 -3.13
C CYS A 301 9.99 -1.06 -4.22
N PRO A 302 9.59 -2.33 -3.94
CA PRO A 302 9.70 -3.42 -4.90
C PRO A 302 8.83 -3.24 -6.15
N GLY A 303 7.68 -2.56 -6.01
CA GLY A 303 6.83 -2.26 -7.17
C GLY A 303 7.46 -1.22 -8.10
N TRP A 304 8.27 -0.30 -7.57
CA TRP A 304 9.07 0.62 -8.36
C TRP A 304 10.22 -0.11 -9.07
N ILE A 305 10.98 -0.93 -8.36
CA ILE A 305 12.07 -1.72 -8.96
C ILE A 305 11.58 -2.54 -10.14
N GLN A 306 10.47 -3.30 -9.94
CA GLN A 306 9.87 -4.07 -11.02
C GLN A 306 9.39 -3.20 -12.18
N HIS A 307 8.89 -2.01 -11.91
CA HIS A 307 8.47 -1.07 -12.96
C HIS A 307 9.65 -0.56 -13.79
N VAL A 308 10.78 -0.25 -13.13
CA VAL A 308 12.02 0.13 -13.82
C VAL A 308 12.54 -1.02 -14.67
N GLU A 309 12.63 -2.23 -14.14
CA GLU A 309 13.05 -3.41 -14.87
C GLU A 309 12.20 -3.65 -16.13
N ASN A 310 10.87 -3.50 -16.00
CA ASN A 310 9.95 -3.80 -17.09
C ASN A 310 9.89 -2.69 -18.17
N ARG A 311 9.96 -1.39 -17.76
CA ARG A 311 9.61 -0.27 -18.64
C ARG A 311 10.69 0.78 -18.83
N HIS A 312 11.61 0.87 -17.88
CA HIS A 312 12.68 1.88 -17.87
C HIS A 312 14.07 1.27 -17.61
N PRO A 313 14.45 0.13 -18.22
CA PRO A 313 15.70 -0.57 -17.91
C PRO A 313 16.95 0.32 -18.05
N GLN A 314 16.90 1.37 -18.88
CA GLN A 314 17.96 2.37 -19.03
C GLN A 314 18.22 3.18 -17.75
N LEU A 315 17.27 3.21 -16.81
CA LEU A 315 17.42 3.92 -15.53
C LEU A 315 18.03 3.05 -14.42
N MET A 316 18.14 1.72 -14.59
CA MET A 316 18.70 0.82 -13.58
C MET A 316 20.06 1.29 -13.00
N PRO A 317 21.01 1.82 -13.79
CA PRO A 317 22.27 2.34 -13.24
C PRO A 317 22.11 3.59 -12.33
N GLN A 318 20.97 4.25 -12.37
CA GLN A 318 20.64 5.42 -11.56
C GLN A 318 19.82 5.06 -10.32
N VAL A 319 19.31 3.83 -10.22
CA VAL A 319 18.65 3.33 -9.01
C VAL A 319 19.71 3.03 -7.96
N SER A 320 19.42 3.33 -6.69
CA SER A 320 20.27 2.96 -5.56
C SER A 320 20.44 1.43 -5.49
N THR A 321 21.65 1.00 -5.18
CA THR A 321 21.96 -0.42 -4.98
C THR A 321 21.60 -0.92 -3.58
N CYS A 322 21.19 -0.03 -2.69
CA CYS A 322 20.78 -0.39 -1.33
C CYS A 322 19.62 -1.38 -1.34
N GLY A 323 19.74 -2.45 -0.59
CA GLY A 323 18.63 -3.36 -0.33
C GLY A 323 17.50 -2.63 0.42
N SER A 324 16.26 -3.12 0.27
CA SER A 324 15.17 -2.56 1.08
C SER A 324 15.39 -2.82 2.57
N PRO A 325 14.82 -2.00 3.49
CA PRO A 325 14.90 -2.28 4.93
C PRO A 325 14.52 -3.71 5.31
N MET A 326 13.51 -4.30 4.64
CA MET A 326 13.13 -5.70 4.84
C MET A 326 14.27 -6.67 4.48
N ALA A 327 14.90 -6.49 3.34
CA ALA A 327 16.00 -7.34 2.87
C ALA A 327 17.25 -7.17 3.75
N MET A 328 17.58 -5.93 4.12
CA MET A 328 18.68 -5.65 5.05
C MET A 328 18.46 -6.34 6.40
N PHE A 329 17.24 -6.25 6.95
CA PHE A 329 16.93 -6.93 8.22
C PHE A 329 17.02 -8.45 8.09
N GLY A 330 16.57 -9.01 6.98
CA GLY A 330 16.76 -10.43 6.69
C GLY A 330 18.24 -10.85 6.75
N SER A 331 19.14 -10.04 6.15
CA SER A 331 20.60 -10.26 6.25
C SER A 331 21.08 -10.21 7.71
N LEU A 332 20.63 -9.22 8.49
CA LEU A 332 21.01 -9.10 9.91
C LEU A 332 20.51 -10.29 10.73
N ILE A 333 19.25 -10.73 10.53
CA ILE A 333 18.69 -11.91 11.21
C ILE A 333 19.55 -13.15 10.93
N ARG A 334 19.91 -13.41 9.66
CA ARG A 334 20.78 -14.55 9.31
C ARG A 334 22.17 -14.48 9.97
N LYS A 335 22.72 -13.28 10.17
CA LYS A 335 24.01 -13.09 10.85
C LYS A 335 23.87 -13.16 12.38
N GLN A 336 22.81 -12.59 12.96
CA GLN A 336 22.56 -12.59 14.41
C GLN A 336 22.35 -14.01 14.94
N PHE A 337 21.66 -14.86 14.19
CA PHE A 337 21.32 -16.23 14.58
C PHE A 337 22.10 -17.29 13.75
N ALA A 338 23.33 -16.96 13.36
CA ALA A 338 24.13 -17.86 12.54
C ALA A 338 24.32 -19.23 13.22
N GLY A 339 23.96 -20.31 12.52
CA GLY A 339 24.01 -21.67 13.04
C GLY A 339 22.73 -22.13 13.77
N GLU A 340 21.75 -21.28 13.96
CA GLU A 340 20.42 -21.66 14.47
C GLU A 340 19.46 -21.93 13.30
N ASN A 341 18.46 -22.80 13.52
CA ASN A 341 17.41 -23.06 12.54
C ASN A 341 16.34 -21.98 12.61
N VAL A 342 16.56 -20.86 11.92
CA VAL A 342 15.69 -19.66 11.95
C VAL A 342 14.69 -19.67 10.80
N TYR A 343 13.45 -19.28 11.09
CA TYR A 343 12.44 -18.91 10.11
C TYR A 343 12.18 -17.39 10.18
N SER A 344 12.61 -16.67 9.15
CA SER A 344 12.54 -15.21 9.08
C SER A 344 11.21 -14.77 8.45
N VAL A 345 10.39 -14.05 9.22
CA VAL A 345 9.07 -13.56 8.78
C VAL A 345 9.05 -12.05 8.78
N ALA A 346 8.50 -11.46 7.71
CA ALA A 346 8.32 -10.02 7.60
C ALA A 346 6.84 -9.65 7.55
N ILE A 347 6.39 -8.81 8.50
CA ILE A 347 5.04 -8.23 8.50
C ILE A 347 5.09 -6.90 7.74
N MET A 348 4.41 -6.83 6.60
CA MET A 348 4.58 -5.74 5.65
C MET A 348 3.26 -5.11 5.21
N PRO A 349 3.19 -3.79 4.98
CA PRO A 349 2.00 -3.12 4.45
C PRO A 349 1.80 -3.35 2.94
N CYS A 350 2.66 -4.16 2.34
CA CYS A 350 2.90 -4.23 0.90
C CYS A 350 2.81 -5.66 0.38
N THR A 351 2.00 -5.88 -0.65
CA THR A 351 1.92 -7.17 -1.34
C THR A 351 3.13 -7.41 -2.25
N GLY A 352 3.76 -6.36 -2.78
CA GLY A 352 4.99 -6.45 -3.58
C GLY A 352 6.18 -7.01 -2.79
N LYS A 353 6.17 -6.93 -1.46
CA LYS A 353 7.19 -7.55 -0.60
C LYS A 353 7.16 -9.08 -0.65
N LYS A 354 6.01 -9.70 -0.92
CA LYS A 354 5.92 -11.15 -1.19
C LYS A 354 6.69 -11.53 -2.46
N PHE A 355 6.59 -10.69 -3.50
CA PHE A 355 7.36 -10.86 -4.71
C PHE A 355 8.86 -10.63 -4.47
N GLU A 356 9.22 -9.55 -3.77
CA GLU A 356 10.61 -9.24 -3.44
C GLU A 356 11.30 -10.38 -2.67
N ALA A 357 10.64 -10.91 -1.61
CA ALA A 357 11.19 -12.01 -0.82
C ALA A 357 11.40 -13.31 -1.64
N ALA A 358 10.68 -13.47 -2.76
CA ALA A 358 10.82 -14.62 -3.65
C ALA A 358 11.92 -14.44 -4.72
N ARG A 359 12.55 -13.27 -4.82
CA ARG A 359 13.60 -12.99 -5.81
C ARG A 359 14.88 -13.80 -5.53
N PRO A 360 15.56 -14.29 -6.57
CA PRO A 360 16.84 -14.99 -6.41
C PRO A 360 17.92 -14.13 -5.72
N GLU A 361 17.90 -12.81 -5.94
CA GLU A 361 18.87 -11.86 -5.38
C GLU A 361 18.76 -11.74 -3.85
N LEU A 362 17.64 -12.18 -3.26
CA LEU A 362 17.42 -12.26 -1.82
C LEU A 362 17.74 -13.67 -1.24
N GLU A 363 18.44 -14.48 -1.99
CA GLU A 363 19.03 -15.73 -1.50
C GLU A 363 20.56 -15.54 -1.40
N LYS A 364 21.11 -15.69 -0.20
CA LYS A 364 22.53 -15.55 0.08
C LYS A 364 23.02 -16.78 0.84
N ASP A 365 24.16 -17.31 0.46
CA ASP A 365 24.77 -18.51 1.07
C ASP A 365 23.82 -19.74 1.06
N GLY A 366 22.90 -19.83 0.08
CA GLY A 366 21.89 -20.91 -0.02
C GLY A 366 20.71 -20.75 0.93
N GLU A 367 20.59 -19.61 1.61
CA GLU A 367 19.47 -19.29 2.50
C GLU A 367 18.71 -18.05 2.00
N ARG A 368 17.38 -18.10 2.06
CA ARG A 368 16.56 -16.92 1.82
C ARG A 368 16.72 -15.92 2.96
N LEU A 369 16.84 -14.65 2.64
CA LEU A 369 16.92 -13.59 3.67
C LEU A 369 15.59 -13.46 4.44
N VAL A 370 14.45 -13.62 3.75
CA VAL A 370 13.10 -13.61 4.30
C VAL A 370 12.35 -14.83 3.78
N ASP A 371 11.92 -15.72 4.67
CA ASP A 371 11.24 -16.96 4.29
C ASP A 371 9.77 -16.73 3.97
N LEU A 372 9.13 -15.78 4.68
CA LEU A 372 7.71 -15.51 4.54
C LEU A 372 7.39 -14.02 4.73
N VAL A 373 6.47 -13.52 3.91
CA VAL A 373 5.90 -12.17 4.07
C VAL A 373 4.41 -12.28 4.36
N ILE A 374 4.00 -11.73 5.50
CA ILE A 374 2.61 -11.56 5.92
C ILE A 374 2.23 -10.09 5.78
N THR A 375 1.09 -9.79 5.18
CA THR A 375 0.62 -8.42 5.09
C THR A 375 -0.05 -7.96 6.38
N THR A 376 -0.20 -6.66 6.56
CA THR A 376 -0.94 -6.09 7.70
C THR A 376 -2.37 -6.65 7.78
N SER A 377 -3.05 -6.80 6.64
CA SER A 377 -4.40 -7.36 6.59
C SER A 377 -4.44 -8.82 7.04
N GLU A 378 -3.49 -9.65 6.58
CA GLU A 378 -3.36 -11.05 7.00
C GLU A 378 -3.06 -11.16 8.51
N LEU A 379 -2.19 -10.30 9.04
CA LEU A 379 -1.91 -10.27 10.48
C LEU A 379 -3.17 -9.91 11.29
N CYS A 380 -3.96 -8.94 10.83
CA CYS A 380 -5.23 -8.63 11.48
C CYS A 380 -6.17 -9.84 11.49
N ASP A 381 -6.26 -10.57 10.38
CA ASP A 381 -7.09 -11.77 10.29
C ASP A 381 -6.61 -12.87 11.27
N MET A 382 -5.29 -13.09 11.40
CA MET A 382 -4.70 -14.03 12.36
C MET A 382 -4.97 -13.65 13.83
N ILE A 383 -4.91 -12.37 14.16
CA ILE A 383 -5.22 -11.87 15.52
C ILE A 383 -6.70 -12.11 15.85
N GLU A 384 -7.61 -11.87 14.89
CA GLU A 384 -9.03 -12.17 15.03
C GLU A 384 -9.30 -13.67 15.15
N GLU A 385 -8.65 -14.51 14.31
CA GLU A 385 -8.73 -15.96 14.34
C GLU A 385 -8.27 -16.55 15.68
N ALA A 386 -7.18 -16.01 16.25
CA ALA A 386 -6.68 -16.39 17.57
C ALA A 386 -7.58 -15.91 18.72
N GLY A 387 -8.60 -15.11 18.47
CA GLY A 387 -9.47 -14.53 19.50
C GLY A 387 -8.76 -13.53 20.41
N ILE A 388 -7.67 -12.93 19.98
CA ILE A 388 -6.89 -11.96 20.78
C ILE A 388 -7.64 -10.63 20.82
N ASN A 389 -7.97 -10.15 22.02
CA ASN A 389 -8.49 -8.81 22.22
C ASN A 389 -7.36 -7.78 22.10
N PHE A 390 -7.06 -7.39 20.85
CA PHE A 390 -5.93 -6.51 20.52
C PHE A 390 -5.97 -5.18 21.28
N ALA A 391 -7.14 -4.56 21.39
CA ALA A 391 -7.29 -3.27 22.06
C ALA A 391 -6.92 -3.33 23.55
N ALA A 392 -7.09 -4.48 24.20
CA ALA A 392 -6.80 -4.69 25.62
C ALA A 392 -5.37 -5.21 25.89
N LEU A 393 -4.56 -5.45 24.87
CA LEU A 393 -3.17 -5.88 25.07
C LEU A 393 -2.35 -4.81 25.78
N PRO A 394 -1.40 -5.20 26.65
CA PRO A 394 -0.39 -4.28 27.16
C PRO A 394 0.52 -3.82 26.03
N ASP A 395 1.19 -2.68 26.22
CA ASP A 395 2.25 -2.28 25.32
C ASP A 395 3.55 -3.00 25.70
N GLU A 396 4.23 -3.58 24.71
CA GLU A 396 5.51 -4.26 24.84
C GLU A 396 6.54 -3.66 23.87
N GLU A 397 7.83 -3.77 24.22
CA GLU A 397 8.94 -3.27 23.39
C GLU A 397 9.50 -4.38 22.48
N PRO A 398 10.09 -4.03 21.32
CA PRO A 398 10.86 -4.97 20.49
C PRO A 398 12.01 -5.61 21.26
N ASP A 399 12.52 -6.74 20.74
CA ASP A 399 13.58 -7.48 21.39
C ASP A 399 14.97 -6.85 21.14
N ALA A 400 15.84 -6.93 22.15
CA ALA A 400 17.25 -6.53 22.06
C ALA A 400 18.16 -7.77 21.74
N PRO A 401 19.34 -7.54 21.16
CA PRO A 401 19.79 -6.32 20.48
C PRO A 401 19.03 -6.10 19.17
N LEU A 402 19.15 -4.98 18.51
CA LEU A 402 18.45 -4.60 17.28
C LEU A 402 17.02 -4.06 17.54
N GLY A 403 16.76 -3.56 18.75
CA GLY A 403 15.48 -2.98 19.15
C GLY A 403 15.41 -1.47 19.02
N ASP A 404 16.55 -0.78 19.01
CA ASP A 404 16.61 0.68 18.96
C ASP A 404 16.47 1.22 17.54
N TYR A 405 15.74 2.33 17.39
CA TYR A 405 15.53 3.02 16.12
C TYR A 405 15.32 4.52 16.33
N THR A 406 15.37 5.28 15.25
CA THR A 406 15.14 6.72 15.29
C THR A 406 13.81 7.11 14.62
N GLY A 407 13.37 8.34 14.86
CA GLY A 407 12.21 8.89 14.18
C GLY A 407 12.39 8.94 12.65
N ALA A 408 13.64 9.02 12.15
CA ALA A 408 13.93 8.95 10.73
C ALA A 408 13.55 7.58 10.13
N GLY A 409 13.76 6.47 10.84
CA GLY A 409 13.31 5.14 10.40
C GLY A 409 11.78 5.03 10.36
N VAL A 410 11.09 5.62 11.34
CA VAL A 410 9.62 5.58 11.43
C VAL A 410 8.93 6.21 10.23
N ILE A 411 9.42 7.37 9.75
CA ILE A 411 8.78 8.11 8.65
C ILE A 411 8.88 7.43 7.29
N PHE A 412 9.64 6.36 7.12
CA PHE A 412 9.63 5.52 5.89
C PHE A 412 8.23 5.00 5.52
N GLY A 413 7.31 4.98 6.46
CA GLY A 413 5.95 4.53 6.25
C GLY A 413 5.09 5.42 5.35
N VAL A 414 5.49 6.67 5.09
CA VAL A 414 4.74 7.68 4.35
C VAL A 414 5.54 8.24 3.18
N THR A 415 4.86 8.73 2.14
CA THR A 415 5.53 9.37 0.98
C THR A 415 6.32 10.62 1.39
N GLY A 416 7.55 10.72 0.96
CA GLY A 416 8.51 11.75 1.37
C GLY A 416 9.34 11.37 2.61
N GLY A 417 8.99 10.27 3.28
CA GLY A 417 9.66 9.86 4.51
C GLY A 417 11.10 9.41 4.31
N VAL A 418 11.39 8.69 3.23
CA VAL A 418 12.78 8.31 2.88
C VAL A 418 13.60 9.56 2.61
N THR A 419 13.08 10.46 1.80
CA THR A 419 13.72 11.73 1.47
C THR A 419 13.95 12.60 2.71
N GLU A 420 12.94 12.75 3.57
CA GLU A 420 13.08 13.51 4.82
C GLU A 420 14.18 12.91 5.70
N ALA A 421 14.25 11.58 5.79
CA ALA A 421 15.26 10.89 6.56
C ALA A 421 16.67 11.09 6.00
N VAL A 422 16.84 11.04 4.66
CA VAL A 422 18.12 11.35 3.99
C VAL A 422 18.53 12.80 4.25
N ILE A 423 17.61 13.77 4.16
CA ILE A 423 17.89 15.17 4.47
C ILE A 423 18.35 15.33 5.93
N ARG A 424 17.67 14.71 6.88
CA ARG A 424 18.07 14.71 8.30
C ARG A 424 19.49 14.17 8.49
N ARG A 425 19.83 13.09 7.78
CA ARG A 425 21.17 12.49 7.81
C ARG A 425 22.23 13.43 7.25
N VAL A 426 21.96 14.08 6.11
CA VAL A 426 22.92 14.97 5.42
C VAL A 426 23.17 16.25 6.20
N LEU A 427 22.14 16.84 6.80
CA LEU A 427 22.26 18.06 7.61
C LEU A 427 22.91 17.79 8.99
N ASP A 428 22.86 16.55 9.47
CA ASP A 428 23.41 16.11 10.77
C ASP A 428 23.00 17.00 11.97
N ASP A 429 21.77 17.53 11.91
CA ASP A 429 21.21 18.40 12.95
C ASP A 429 19.78 17.96 13.31
N ALA A 430 19.61 17.50 14.55
CA ALA A 430 18.33 17.09 15.11
C ALA A 430 17.64 18.20 15.93
N SER A 431 18.09 19.43 15.83
CA SER A 431 17.46 20.55 16.54
C SER A 431 16.00 20.75 16.12
N PRO A 432 15.11 21.15 17.03
CA PRO A 432 13.70 21.38 16.71
C PRO A 432 13.48 22.32 15.52
N ASN A 433 14.29 23.36 15.40
CA ASN A 433 14.21 24.34 14.32
C ASN A 433 14.56 23.70 12.97
N THR A 434 15.64 22.91 12.89
CA THR A 434 16.04 22.22 11.66
C THR A 434 14.99 21.19 11.26
N LEU A 435 14.50 20.36 12.18
CA LEU A 435 13.45 19.39 11.91
C LEU A 435 12.15 20.05 11.43
N GLN A 436 11.79 21.20 12.00
CA GLN A 436 10.63 21.97 11.54
C GLN A 436 10.87 22.52 10.12
N THR A 437 12.02 23.11 9.86
CA THR A 437 12.39 23.63 8.53
C THR A 437 12.34 22.53 7.46
N ILE A 438 12.85 21.33 7.78
CA ILE A 438 12.77 20.17 6.88
C ILE A 438 11.30 19.78 6.65
N ALA A 439 10.49 19.69 7.70
CA ALA A 439 9.08 19.33 7.56
C ALA A 439 8.28 20.33 6.70
N GLU A 440 8.67 21.60 6.70
CA GLU A 440 8.03 22.70 5.97
C GLU A 440 8.62 22.93 4.56
N CYS A 441 9.76 22.32 4.20
CA CYS A 441 10.39 22.53 2.89
C CYS A 441 9.59 21.96 1.68
N GLY A 442 8.48 21.29 1.95
CA GLY A 442 7.62 20.65 0.92
C GLY A 442 7.77 19.14 0.81
N VAL A 443 8.61 18.51 1.66
CA VAL A 443 8.78 17.04 1.68
C VAL A 443 7.54 16.32 2.19
N ARG A 444 6.85 16.89 3.19
CA ARG A 444 5.61 16.34 3.75
C ARG A 444 4.40 16.70 2.89
N GLY A 445 3.35 15.90 2.99
CA GLY A 445 2.12 16.00 2.20
C GLY A 445 1.84 14.70 1.44
N LEU A 446 0.59 14.55 0.98
CA LEU A 446 0.13 13.33 0.32
C LEU A 446 -0.05 13.51 -1.20
N GLU A 447 0.44 14.61 -1.75
CA GLU A 447 0.40 14.90 -3.19
C GLU A 447 1.15 13.84 -3.99
N GLY A 448 0.66 13.56 -5.20
CA GLY A 448 1.24 12.55 -6.08
C GLY A 448 2.66 12.84 -6.53
N THR A 449 3.01 14.12 -6.67
CA THR A 449 4.37 14.59 -7.00
C THR A 449 4.66 15.89 -6.25
N LYS A 450 5.83 15.95 -5.62
CA LYS A 450 6.36 17.11 -4.91
C LYS A 450 7.78 17.37 -5.41
N ALA A 451 8.15 18.62 -5.61
CA ALA A 451 9.50 19.03 -6.02
C ALA A 451 9.95 20.23 -5.19
N PHE A 452 11.17 20.17 -4.66
CA PHE A 452 11.76 21.20 -3.81
C PHE A 452 13.29 21.09 -3.82
N SER A 453 13.96 22.05 -3.19
CA SER A 453 15.41 22.01 -3.03
C SER A 453 15.80 22.19 -1.57
N VAL A 454 16.89 21.56 -1.17
CA VAL A 454 17.47 21.69 0.16
C VAL A 454 18.93 22.09 0.01
N THR A 455 19.38 23.05 0.82
CA THR A 455 20.78 23.48 0.86
C THR A 455 21.45 22.99 2.13
N ALA A 456 22.56 22.28 1.98
CA ALA A 456 23.41 21.78 3.06
C ALA A 456 24.83 22.29 2.85
N GLY A 457 25.25 23.34 3.59
CA GLY A 457 26.50 24.04 3.34
C GLY A 457 26.51 24.66 1.94
N ASP A 458 27.53 24.30 1.14
CA ASP A 458 27.66 24.76 -0.25
C ASP A 458 26.90 23.91 -1.27
N LEU A 459 26.29 22.81 -0.85
CA LEU A 459 25.58 21.87 -1.71
C LEU A 459 24.08 22.17 -1.72
N THR A 460 23.51 22.47 -2.88
CA THR A 460 22.07 22.55 -3.11
C THR A 460 21.61 21.31 -3.87
N ILE A 461 20.69 20.54 -3.27
CA ILE A 461 20.16 19.28 -3.80
C ILE A 461 18.74 19.54 -4.28
N ARG A 462 18.46 19.25 -5.55
CA ARG A 462 17.13 19.31 -6.16
C ARG A 462 16.47 17.95 -6.00
N ILE A 463 15.31 17.90 -5.38
CA ILE A 463 14.66 16.67 -4.95
C ILE A 463 13.26 16.58 -5.53
N ALA A 464 12.87 15.38 -5.96
CA ALA A 464 11.48 15.06 -6.21
C ALA A 464 11.03 13.87 -5.35
N VAL A 465 9.77 13.91 -4.93
CA VAL A 465 9.07 12.83 -4.24
C VAL A 465 7.84 12.46 -5.03
N VAL A 466 7.73 11.19 -5.43
CA VAL A 466 6.66 10.71 -6.30
C VAL A 466 5.98 9.49 -5.70
N ASN A 467 4.65 9.48 -5.73
CA ASN A 467 3.87 8.30 -5.38
C ASN A 467 2.78 7.99 -6.44
N GLY A 468 2.61 6.68 -6.73
CA GLY A 468 1.86 6.20 -7.89
C GLY A 468 2.71 6.18 -9.17
N LEU A 469 2.80 5.03 -9.83
CA LEU A 469 3.72 4.84 -10.97
C LEU A 469 3.36 5.69 -12.18
N ALA A 470 2.07 6.02 -12.39
CA ALA A 470 1.66 6.97 -13.42
C ALA A 470 2.26 8.38 -13.21
N ASN A 471 2.45 8.79 -11.96
CA ASN A 471 3.14 10.03 -11.64
C ASN A 471 4.66 9.90 -11.89
N ALA A 472 5.24 8.74 -11.56
CA ALA A 472 6.63 8.44 -11.81
C ALA A 472 6.95 8.51 -13.31
N ASP A 473 6.15 7.87 -14.17
CA ASP A 473 6.33 7.92 -15.63
C ASP A 473 6.26 9.36 -16.17
N ARG A 474 5.33 10.18 -15.66
CA ARG A 474 5.26 11.60 -16.06
C ARG A 474 6.49 12.40 -15.65
N LEU A 475 7.02 12.14 -14.45
CA LEU A 475 8.25 12.80 -13.99
C LEU A 475 9.46 12.34 -14.80
N ILE A 476 9.60 11.04 -15.03
CA ILE A 476 10.69 10.47 -15.86
C ILE A 476 10.69 11.11 -17.24
N ALA A 477 9.55 11.22 -17.90
CA ALA A 477 9.45 11.85 -19.21
C ALA A 477 9.95 13.30 -19.21
N LYS A 478 9.67 14.08 -18.17
CA LYS A 478 10.18 15.45 -18.01
C LYS A 478 11.70 15.51 -17.74
N VAL A 479 12.21 14.57 -16.96
CA VAL A 479 13.66 14.45 -16.69
C VAL A 479 14.39 14.05 -17.96
N GLU A 480 13.90 13.07 -18.71
CA GLU A 480 14.50 12.59 -19.96
C GLU A 480 14.46 13.66 -21.08
N SER A 481 13.39 14.46 -21.13
CA SER A 481 13.29 15.60 -22.08
C SER A 481 14.15 16.80 -21.68
N GLY A 482 14.69 16.84 -20.46
CA GLY A 482 15.45 17.97 -19.92
C GLY A 482 14.58 19.16 -19.44
N GLU A 483 13.24 18.99 -19.40
CA GLU A 483 12.30 20.00 -18.88
C GLU A 483 12.52 20.24 -17.38
N GLU A 484 12.77 19.17 -16.62
CA GLU A 484 13.06 19.21 -15.18
C GLU A 484 14.36 18.46 -14.88
N GLN A 485 15.08 18.90 -13.85
CA GLN A 485 16.33 18.29 -13.42
C GLN A 485 16.32 18.11 -11.91
N PHE A 486 16.66 16.90 -11.47
CA PHE A 486 16.76 16.52 -10.07
C PHE A 486 18.08 15.81 -9.79
N ASP A 487 18.48 15.83 -8.54
CA ASP A 487 19.67 15.13 -8.06
C ASP A 487 19.27 13.84 -7.31
N PHE A 488 18.12 13.87 -6.62
CA PHE A 488 17.57 12.73 -5.86
C PHE A 488 16.06 12.61 -6.08
N ILE A 489 15.57 11.39 -6.32
CA ILE A 489 14.13 11.11 -6.55
C ILE A 489 13.67 9.92 -5.71
N GLU A 490 12.74 10.18 -4.78
CA GLU A 490 12.00 9.12 -4.09
C GLU A 490 10.82 8.67 -4.93
N VAL A 491 10.69 7.34 -5.16
CA VAL A 491 9.55 6.76 -5.87
C VAL A 491 8.86 5.68 -5.03
N MET A 492 7.56 5.87 -4.77
CA MET A 492 6.69 4.88 -4.15
C MET A 492 5.60 4.46 -5.12
N ALA A 493 5.45 3.15 -5.38
CA ALA A 493 4.41 2.63 -6.27
C ALA A 493 2.99 2.89 -5.76
N CYS A 494 2.80 2.89 -4.44
CA CYS A 494 1.48 3.07 -3.83
C CYS A 494 1.16 4.56 -3.61
N PRO A 495 -0.07 5.03 -3.91
CA PRO A 495 -0.51 6.36 -3.51
C PRO A 495 -0.37 6.59 -2.01
N ASN A 496 0.19 7.74 -1.63
CA ASN A 496 0.50 8.15 -0.27
C ASN A 496 1.64 7.36 0.43
N GLY A 497 2.37 6.50 -0.31
CA GLY A 497 3.42 5.64 0.23
C GLY A 497 2.87 4.38 0.90
N CYS A 498 3.63 3.81 1.84
CA CYS A 498 3.32 2.51 2.45
C CYS A 498 2.07 2.49 3.34
N ILE A 499 1.62 3.64 3.88
CA ILE A 499 0.32 3.76 4.57
C ILE A 499 -0.87 3.46 3.65
N GLY A 500 -0.70 3.63 2.32
CA GLY A 500 -1.65 3.27 1.26
C GLY A 500 -1.31 1.95 0.58
N GLY A 501 -0.44 1.13 1.13
CA GLY A 501 0.03 -0.13 0.56
C GLY A 501 -1.09 -1.13 0.30
N GLY A 502 -0.92 -1.97 -0.75
CA GLY A 502 -1.91 -2.97 -1.12
C GLY A 502 -2.12 -4.09 -0.09
N GLY A 503 -1.20 -4.24 0.88
CA GLY A 503 -1.30 -5.17 2.00
C GLY A 503 -1.91 -4.57 3.28
N GLN A 504 -2.23 -3.28 3.27
CA GLN A 504 -2.95 -2.62 4.38
C GLN A 504 -4.45 -2.92 4.32
N PRO A 505 -5.17 -2.88 5.44
CA PRO A 505 -6.62 -2.78 5.43
C PRO A 505 -7.08 -1.62 4.52
N PRO A 506 -8.05 -1.84 3.61
CA PRO A 506 -8.50 -0.82 2.66
C PRO A 506 -9.01 0.44 3.36
N ALA A 507 -8.57 1.61 2.90
CA ALA A 507 -8.87 2.90 3.53
C ALA A 507 -9.21 3.99 2.51
N CYS A 508 -10.15 4.88 2.86
CA CYS A 508 -10.41 6.12 2.12
C CYS A 508 -9.30 7.15 2.34
N ASN A 509 -9.29 8.23 1.55
CA ASN A 509 -8.25 9.26 1.65
C ASN A 509 -8.17 9.89 3.06
N LYS A 510 -9.31 10.14 3.71
CA LYS A 510 -9.34 10.63 5.10
C LYS A 510 -8.58 9.72 6.05
N ARG A 511 -8.82 8.40 5.98
CA ARG A 511 -8.12 7.41 6.82
C ARG A 511 -6.63 7.34 6.53
N LYS A 512 -6.23 7.47 5.26
CA LYS A 512 -4.82 7.54 4.90
C LYS A 512 -4.14 8.78 5.48
N ALA A 513 -4.82 9.93 5.51
CA ALA A 513 -4.32 11.13 6.17
C ALA A 513 -4.16 10.93 7.69
N GLU A 514 -5.12 10.29 8.36
CA GLU A 514 -5.03 9.93 9.77
C GLU A 514 -3.84 8.97 10.05
N ARG A 515 -3.60 7.97 9.17
CA ARG A 515 -2.41 7.09 9.25
C ARG A 515 -1.10 7.87 9.08
N ALA A 516 -1.06 8.86 8.18
CA ALA A 516 0.11 9.73 8.03
C ALA A 516 0.38 10.54 9.31
N GLU A 517 -0.68 11.12 9.90
CA GLU A 517 -0.59 11.83 11.19
C GLU A 517 -0.02 10.92 12.29
N ALA A 518 -0.48 9.66 12.36
CA ALA A 518 0.03 8.69 13.33
C ALA A 518 1.52 8.37 13.13
N ILE A 519 2.00 8.27 11.89
CA ILE A 519 3.44 8.10 11.58
C ILE A 519 4.23 9.31 12.10
N PHE A 520 3.76 10.54 11.84
CA PHE A 520 4.47 11.73 12.32
C PHE A 520 4.40 11.91 13.84
N LYS A 521 3.33 11.46 14.50
CA LYS A 521 3.27 11.38 15.96
C LYS A 521 4.28 10.38 16.52
N ALA A 522 4.40 9.21 15.88
CA ALA A 522 5.37 8.20 16.28
C ALA A 522 6.81 8.72 16.10
N ASP A 523 7.12 9.40 14.98
CA ASP A 523 8.40 10.10 14.79
C ASP A 523 8.64 11.12 15.92
N ALA A 524 7.68 11.98 16.20
CA ALA A 524 7.82 13.04 17.21
C ALA A 524 8.03 12.48 18.63
N ALA A 525 7.52 11.28 18.91
CA ALA A 525 7.69 10.61 20.20
C ALA A 525 9.07 9.94 20.37
N CYS A 526 9.83 9.72 19.28
CA CYS A 526 11.17 9.14 19.37
C CYS A 526 12.16 10.14 20.00
N ALA A 527 12.93 9.65 20.97
CA ALA A 527 14.01 10.42 21.59
C ALA A 527 15.16 10.67 20.59
N LEU A 528 15.45 9.70 19.74
CA LEU A 528 16.44 9.75 18.68
C LEU A 528 15.75 10.14 17.36
N ARG A 529 16.30 11.14 16.65
CA ARG A 529 15.63 11.75 15.50
C ARG A 529 16.37 11.59 14.19
N ILE A 530 17.67 11.31 14.23
CA ILE A 530 18.54 11.12 13.07
C ILE A 530 19.27 9.78 13.17
N PRO A 531 19.53 9.09 12.04
CA PRO A 531 20.07 7.73 12.05
C PRO A 531 21.39 7.58 12.78
N GLN A 532 22.28 8.60 12.70
CA GLN A 532 23.59 8.58 13.36
C GLN A 532 23.51 8.47 14.88
N GLN A 533 22.35 8.79 15.48
CA GLN A 533 22.13 8.69 16.91
C GLN A 533 21.75 7.27 17.37
N ASN A 534 21.43 6.37 16.44
CA ASN A 534 21.01 5.02 16.77
C ASN A 534 22.19 4.18 17.29
N PRO A 535 22.19 3.76 18.59
CA PRO A 535 23.31 3.03 19.17
C PRO A 535 23.48 1.63 18.57
N ASP A 536 22.38 0.98 18.13
CA ASP A 536 22.42 -0.36 17.56
C ASP A 536 23.14 -0.40 16.20
N LEU A 537 23.24 0.73 15.47
CA LEU A 537 23.99 0.76 14.22
C LEU A 537 25.47 0.46 14.43
N SER A 538 26.10 0.93 15.51
CA SER A 538 27.49 0.57 15.84
C SER A 538 27.61 -0.92 16.04
N TYR A 539 26.70 -1.53 16.81
CA TYR A 539 26.67 -2.99 16.98
C TYR A 539 26.53 -3.71 15.63
N VAL A 540 25.64 -3.25 14.76
CA VAL A 540 25.43 -3.82 13.42
C VAL A 540 26.71 -3.79 12.59
N TYR A 541 27.36 -2.60 12.47
CA TYR A 541 28.59 -2.48 11.65
C TYR A 541 29.75 -3.30 12.21
N ASP A 542 29.97 -3.27 13.52
CA ASP A 542 31.14 -3.87 14.16
C ASP A 542 30.99 -5.39 14.34
N ASN A 543 29.78 -5.90 14.64
CA ASN A 543 29.58 -7.30 15.02
C ASN A 543 28.90 -8.14 13.94
N LEU A 544 27.93 -7.59 13.18
CA LEU A 544 27.19 -8.35 12.18
C LEU A 544 27.76 -8.19 10.78
N LEU A 545 28.07 -6.97 10.37
CA LEU A 545 28.56 -6.69 9.02
C LEU A 545 30.08 -6.88 8.89
N LYS A 546 30.85 -6.54 9.91
CA LYS A 546 32.32 -6.75 9.98
C LYS A 546 33.06 -6.32 8.70
N GLY A 547 32.75 -5.13 8.19
CA GLY A 547 33.33 -4.59 6.96
C GLY A 547 32.75 -5.13 5.65
N ARG A 548 31.72 -5.98 5.70
CA ARG A 548 31.02 -6.55 4.53
C ARG A 548 29.70 -5.85 4.25
N ALA A 549 29.54 -4.58 4.62
CA ALA A 549 28.28 -3.84 4.47
C ALA A 549 27.77 -3.88 3.02
N HIS A 550 28.63 -3.55 2.04
CA HIS A 550 28.26 -3.54 0.63
C HIS A 550 27.76 -4.92 0.15
N GLU A 551 28.43 -6.01 0.52
CA GLU A 551 28.03 -7.37 0.14
C GLU A 551 26.69 -7.81 0.76
N LEU A 552 26.45 -7.44 2.02
CA LEU A 552 25.31 -7.92 2.79
C LEU A 552 24.06 -7.04 2.63
N LEU A 553 24.25 -5.75 2.38
CA LEU A 553 23.16 -4.77 2.37
C LEU A 553 22.79 -4.27 0.98
N HIS A 554 23.65 -4.45 -0.03
CA HIS A 554 23.37 -4.00 -1.39
C HIS A 554 22.89 -5.15 -2.28
N ILE A 555 22.06 -4.81 -3.25
CA ILE A 555 21.45 -5.73 -4.21
C ILE A 555 21.65 -5.13 -5.61
N HIS A 556 22.23 -5.92 -6.49
CA HIS A 556 22.36 -5.56 -7.90
C HIS A 556 21.27 -6.28 -8.69
N TYR A 557 20.27 -5.54 -9.13
CA TYR A 557 19.20 -6.06 -9.98
C TYR A 557 19.71 -6.22 -11.41
N PRO A 558 19.52 -7.39 -12.06
CA PRO A 558 19.94 -7.59 -13.44
C PRO A 558 19.13 -6.69 -14.40
N ALA A 559 19.76 -6.26 -15.49
CA ALA A 559 19.03 -5.64 -16.57
C ALA A 559 18.09 -6.66 -17.24
N HIS A 560 16.92 -6.22 -17.70
CA HIS A 560 15.92 -7.10 -18.32
C HIS A 560 16.56 -7.88 -19.51
N GLY A 561 16.55 -9.20 -19.42
CA GLY A 561 17.10 -10.11 -20.45
C GLY A 561 18.05 -11.20 -19.92
N ASP A 562 18.55 -11.08 -18.71
CA ASP A 562 19.52 -12.03 -18.14
C ASP A 562 18.89 -13.22 -17.37
N HIS A 563 17.56 -13.29 -17.33
CA HIS A 563 16.78 -14.39 -16.74
C HIS A 563 16.13 -15.29 -17.82
N ALA A 564 16.80 -15.57 -18.95
CA ALA A 564 16.33 -16.50 -19.96
C ALA A 564 16.85 -17.92 -19.69
#